data_750bc48d2179281f4c428f909abe9269
#
_entry.id   750bc48d2179281f4c428f909abe9269
#
_cell.length_a   1.000
_cell.length_b   1.000
_cell.length_c   1.000
_cell.angle_alpha   90.00
_cell.angle_beta   90.00
_cell.angle_gamma   90.00
#
_symmetry.space_group_name_H-M   'P 1'
#
loop_
_entity.id
_entity.type
_entity.pdbx_description
1 polymer ?
#
loop_
_entity_poly.entity_id
_entity_poly.type
_entity_poly.pdbx_seq_one_letter_code
_entity_poly.pdbx_strand_id
1 'polypeptide(L)'
;KNHVDRIISLFYDKVEAQFWGGKGEHWELISKSKEITPLTTKDPTTELLALGWLKQGPSQGQWFYHAPIATLLRTMERIAVEEILKPLGFIEVIAPKLVPFEIWEKTGHLSGSEPEIYYVSPPVSRDISVWEEVIDLYKITKKAHVDKIRERMRDPIGGMTYAQCPPMYWAF
;
A
#
# COMPACT_ATOMS: atom_id res chain seq x y z
N LYS A 1 18.56 28.11 0.36
CA LYS A 1 19.26 27.44 1.49
C LYS A 1 20.40 26.61 0.91
N ASN A 2 21.58 26.74 1.52
CA ASN A 2 22.81 26.14 1.02
C ASN A 2 22.74 24.62 1.18
N HIS A 3 23.22 23.86 0.21
CA HIS A 3 23.27 22.39 0.27
C HIS A 3 24.05 21.88 1.49
N VAL A 4 25.03 22.65 1.97
CA VAL A 4 25.82 22.33 3.17
C VAL A 4 24.93 22.29 4.43
N ASP A 5 24.07 23.28 4.63
CA ASP A 5 23.16 23.33 5.78
C ASP A 5 22.20 22.15 5.78
N ARG A 6 21.77 21.73 4.58
CA ARG A 6 20.90 20.54 4.42
C ARG A 6 21.63 19.24 4.75
N ILE A 7 22.88 19.10 4.34
CA ILE A 7 23.73 17.94 4.67
C ILE A 7 23.96 17.85 6.17
N ILE A 8 24.27 18.98 6.79
CA ILE A 8 24.48 19.07 8.25
C ILE A 8 23.18 18.68 9.00
N SER A 9 22.03 19.22 8.59
CA SER A 9 20.73 18.84 9.17
C SER A 9 20.47 17.35 9.05
N LEU A 10 20.63 16.77 7.87
CA LEU A 10 20.44 15.34 7.64
C LEU A 10 21.40 14.45 8.45
N PHE A 11 22.61 14.95 8.72
CA PHE A 11 23.56 14.25 9.58
C PHE A 11 23.10 14.26 11.04
N TYR A 12 22.67 15.41 11.56
CA TYR A 12 22.11 15.52 12.91
C TYR A 12 20.87 14.64 13.07
N ASP A 13 19.93 14.69 12.13
CA ASP A 13 18.72 13.87 12.14
C ASP A 13 19.04 12.36 12.18
N LYS A 14 20.04 11.91 11.42
CA LYS A 14 20.52 10.52 11.46
C LYS A 14 21.18 10.13 12.78
N VAL A 15 21.99 11.01 13.36
CA VAL A 15 22.64 10.75 14.65
C VAL A 15 21.59 10.67 15.76
N GLU A 16 20.62 11.58 15.78
CA GLU A 16 19.50 11.53 16.72
C GLU A 16 18.68 10.26 16.55
N ALA A 17 18.31 9.89 15.34
CA ALA A 17 17.57 8.66 15.05
C ALA A 17 18.30 7.39 15.52
N GLN A 18 19.65 7.35 15.40
CA GLN A 18 20.47 6.25 15.92
C GLN A 18 20.54 6.24 17.45
N PHE A 19 20.63 7.40 18.08
CA PHE A 19 20.67 7.53 19.52
C PHE A 19 19.38 7.04 20.18
N TRP A 20 18.22 7.29 19.56
CA TRP A 20 16.89 6.91 20.05
C TRP A 20 16.40 5.53 19.58
N GLY A 21 17.29 4.69 19.04
CA GLY A 21 16.96 3.29 18.70
C GLY A 21 16.08 3.11 17.47
N GLY A 22 16.23 3.97 16.47
CA GLY A 22 15.83 3.67 15.10
C GLY A 22 14.57 4.32 14.57
N LYS A 23 13.67 4.87 15.37
CA LYS A 23 12.47 5.53 14.81
C LYS A 23 12.18 6.92 15.38
N GLY A 24 13.00 7.61 16.07
CA GLY A 24 12.84 9.02 16.46
C GLY A 24 11.44 9.50 16.90
N GLU A 25 10.50 8.58 17.11
CA GLU A 25 9.13 8.85 17.52
C GLU A 25 9.05 8.87 19.03
N HIS A 26 8.77 10.02 19.57
CA HIS A 26 8.43 10.17 20.99
C HIS A 26 6.94 9.89 21.16
N TRP A 27 6.63 8.78 21.81
CA TRP A 27 5.26 8.45 22.16
C TRP A 27 4.92 8.94 23.54
N GLU A 28 3.96 9.86 23.63
CA GLU A 28 3.35 10.29 24.88
C GLU A 28 1.96 9.69 25.02
N LEU A 29 1.72 8.96 26.10
CA LEU A 29 0.40 8.38 26.36
C LEU A 29 -0.57 9.46 26.83
N ILE A 30 -1.40 9.97 25.92
CA ILE A 30 -2.41 11.01 26.23
C ILE A 30 -3.62 10.42 26.93
N SER A 31 -4.09 9.23 26.48
CA SER A 31 -5.22 8.54 27.09
C SER A 31 -5.16 7.04 26.83
N LYS A 32 -5.71 6.25 27.75
CA LYS A 32 -5.86 4.81 27.62
C LYS A 32 -7.31 4.45 27.89
N SER A 33 -7.93 3.67 27.02
CA SER A 33 -9.25 3.09 27.28
C SER A 33 -9.19 2.11 28.46
N LYS A 34 -10.34 1.79 29.03
CA LYS A 34 -10.43 0.67 30.00
C LYS A 34 -9.97 -0.62 29.32
N GLU A 35 -9.27 -1.46 30.07
CA GLU A 35 -8.93 -2.80 29.60
C GLU A 35 -10.19 -3.60 29.31
N ILE A 36 -10.28 -4.12 28.11
CA ILE A 36 -11.36 -5.02 27.69
C ILE A 36 -10.76 -6.41 27.61
N THR A 37 -11.30 -7.33 28.40
CA THR A 37 -10.91 -8.74 28.29
C THR A 37 -11.42 -9.28 26.96
N PRO A 38 -10.55 -9.82 26.10
CA PRO A 38 -10.97 -10.43 24.84
C PRO A 38 -11.96 -11.57 25.08
N LEU A 39 -12.98 -11.69 24.25
CA LEU A 39 -13.96 -12.79 24.32
C LEU A 39 -13.32 -14.16 24.04
N THR A 40 -12.20 -14.16 23.34
CA THR A 40 -11.41 -15.36 23.04
C THR A 40 -9.92 -15.02 23.00
N THR A 41 -9.09 -15.98 23.37
CA THR A 41 -7.63 -15.92 23.22
C THR A 41 -7.14 -16.61 21.94
N LYS A 42 -8.06 -17.19 21.16
CA LYS A 42 -7.72 -17.86 19.90
C LYS A 42 -7.37 -16.82 18.84
N ASP A 43 -6.38 -17.13 18.01
CA ASP A 43 -6.06 -16.32 16.83
C ASP A 43 -7.18 -16.46 15.79
N PRO A 44 -7.88 -15.36 15.45
CA PRO A 44 -8.98 -15.41 14.49
C PRO A 44 -8.52 -15.83 13.09
N THR A 45 -7.29 -15.51 12.68
CA THR A 45 -6.76 -15.91 11.39
C THR A 45 -6.68 -17.42 11.26
N THR A 46 -6.14 -18.08 12.29
CA THR A 46 -6.02 -19.55 12.35
C THR A 46 -7.40 -20.21 12.29
N GLU A 47 -8.37 -19.72 13.07
CA GLU A 47 -9.73 -20.26 13.08
C GLU A 47 -10.43 -20.08 11.72
N LEU A 48 -10.29 -18.90 11.08
CA LEU A 48 -10.89 -18.62 9.78
C LEU A 48 -10.28 -19.47 8.65
N LEU A 49 -8.97 -19.73 8.72
CA LEU A 49 -8.30 -20.65 7.80
C LEU A 49 -8.82 -22.09 7.97
N ALA A 50 -8.94 -22.55 9.22
CA ALA A 50 -9.45 -23.89 9.52
C ALA A 50 -10.90 -24.09 9.05
N LEU A 51 -11.72 -23.03 9.14
CA LEU A 51 -13.10 -23.03 8.65
C LEU A 51 -13.21 -22.88 7.12
N GLY A 52 -12.12 -22.60 6.41
CA GLY A 52 -12.14 -22.33 4.98
C GLY A 52 -12.79 -20.99 4.60
N TRP A 53 -13.00 -20.10 5.56
CA TRP A 53 -13.56 -18.76 5.33
C TRP A 53 -12.51 -17.76 4.85
N LEU A 54 -11.25 -18.07 5.12
CA LEU A 54 -10.08 -17.33 4.67
C LEU A 54 -9.16 -18.27 3.92
N LYS A 55 -8.55 -17.80 2.84
CA LYS A 55 -7.51 -18.53 2.11
C LYS A 55 -6.40 -17.57 1.72
N GLN A 56 -5.15 -17.99 1.94
CA GLN A 56 -4.01 -17.21 1.51
C GLN A 56 -3.98 -17.06 -0.02
N GLY A 57 -3.75 -15.84 -0.48
CA GLY A 57 -3.55 -15.53 -1.89
C GLY A 57 -2.17 -15.97 -2.40
N PRO A 58 -1.94 -15.82 -3.72
CA PRO A 58 -0.68 -16.24 -4.35
C PRO A 58 0.52 -15.40 -3.93
N SER A 59 0.29 -14.20 -3.42
CA SER A 59 1.34 -13.30 -2.93
C SER A 59 1.22 -13.08 -1.43
N GLN A 60 2.36 -12.82 -0.78
CA GLN A 60 2.40 -12.54 0.65
C GLN A 60 1.50 -11.35 1.01
N GLY A 61 0.74 -11.48 2.10
CA GLY A 61 -0.18 -10.45 2.58
C GLY A 61 -1.51 -10.35 1.82
N GLN A 62 -1.73 -11.17 0.80
CA GLN A 62 -2.99 -11.23 0.07
C GLN A 62 -3.87 -12.37 0.57
N TRP A 63 -5.17 -12.10 0.68
CA TRP A 63 -6.15 -13.04 1.19
C TRP A 63 -7.39 -13.12 0.31
N PHE A 64 -7.90 -14.33 0.15
CA PHE A 64 -9.26 -14.55 -0.35
C PHE A 64 -10.21 -14.65 0.83
N TYR A 65 -11.22 -13.81 0.83
CA TYR A 65 -12.30 -13.84 1.79
C TYR A 65 -13.48 -14.59 1.18
N HIS A 66 -13.77 -15.78 1.70
CA HIS A 66 -14.93 -16.56 1.26
C HIS A 66 -16.17 -16.17 2.08
N ALA A 67 -17.36 -16.59 1.61
CA ALA A 67 -18.54 -16.54 2.44
C ALA A 67 -18.37 -17.51 3.66
N PRO A 68 -18.79 -17.14 4.88
CA PRO A 68 -19.60 -15.98 5.24
C PRO A 68 -18.77 -14.74 5.62
N ILE A 69 -17.43 -14.84 5.76
CA ILE A 69 -16.60 -13.69 6.19
C ILE A 69 -16.66 -12.51 5.21
N ALA A 70 -16.71 -12.78 3.90
CA ALA A 70 -16.89 -11.74 2.89
C ALA A 70 -18.21 -10.99 3.08
N THR A 71 -19.29 -11.72 3.38
CA THR A 71 -20.61 -11.11 3.65
C THR A 71 -20.57 -10.27 4.93
N LEU A 72 -19.88 -10.75 5.97
CA LEU A 72 -19.73 -10.01 7.22
C LEU A 72 -18.98 -8.69 6.99
N LEU A 73 -17.84 -8.72 6.32
CA LEU A 73 -17.04 -7.52 6.00
C LEU A 73 -17.86 -6.50 5.21
N ARG A 74 -18.58 -6.93 4.17
CA ARG A 74 -19.45 -6.04 3.38
C ARG A 74 -20.62 -5.47 4.20
N THR A 75 -21.14 -6.25 5.14
CA THR A 75 -22.21 -5.77 6.03
C THR A 75 -21.68 -4.71 6.99
N MET A 76 -20.50 -4.92 7.57
CA MET A 76 -19.85 -3.92 8.44
C MET A 76 -19.56 -2.63 7.69
N GLU A 77 -19.01 -2.73 6.48
CA GLU A 77 -18.74 -1.61 5.59
C GLU A 77 -20.04 -0.82 5.29
N ARG A 78 -21.12 -1.52 4.93
CA ARG A 78 -22.43 -0.91 4.68
C ARG A 78 -22.99 -0.19 5.91
N ILE A 79 -22.94 -0.80 7.07
CA ILE A 79 -23.39 -0.17 8.33
C ILE A 79 -22.58 1.10 8.60
N ALA A 80 -21.26 1.06 8.47
CA ALA A 80 -20.43 2.24 8.68
C ALA A 80 -20.78 3.37 7.71
N VAL A 81 -21.00 3.06 6.43
CA VAL A 81 -21.35 4.07 5.42
C VAL A 81 -22.76 4.60 5.61
N GLU A 82 -23.76 3.72 5.69
CA GLU A 82 -25.18 4.13 5.66
C GLU A 82 -25.67 4.69 7.00
N GLU A 83 -25.22 4.12 8.12
CA GLU A 83 -25.76 4.46 9.43
C GLU A 83 -24.89 5.47 10.20
N ILE A 84 -23.64 5.66 9.82
CA ILE A 84 -22.70 6.56 10.51
C ILE A 84 -22.27 7.71 9.60
N LEU A 85 -21.63 7.42 8.47
CA LEU A 85 -20.98 8.44 7.66
C LEU A 85 -21.98 9.33 6.90
N LYS A 86 -22.94 8.74 6.20
CA LYS A 86 -23.96 9.50 5.45
C LYS A 86 -24.80 10.43 6.33
N PRO A 87 -25.32 10.00 7.50
CA PRO A 87 -26.04 10.89 8.40
C PRO A 87 -25.23 12.08 8.92
N LEU A 88 -23.89 11.92 8.98
CA LEU A 88 -22.97 12.99 9.36
C LEU A 88 -22.58 13.90 8.18
N GLY A 89 -23.15 13.69 7.00
CA GLY A 89 -22.91 14.52 5.83
C GLY A 89 -21.64 14.16 5.03
N PHE A 90 -21.01 13.02 5.30
CA PHE A 90 -19.89 12.55 4.48
C PHE A 90 -20.38 12.09 3.11
N ILE A 91 -19.58 12.36 2.09
CA ILE A 91 -19.80 11.90 0.73
C ILE A 91 -18.73 10.88 0.35
N GLU A 92 -19.13 9.87 -0.42
CA GLU A 92 -18.21 8.85 -0.90
C GLU A 92 -17.44 9.35 -2.12
N VAL A 93 -16.13 9.13 -2.13
CA VAL A 93 -15.24 9.45 -3.25
C VAL A 93 -14.39 8.23 -3.60
N ILE A 94 -14.29 7.92 -4.87
CA ILE A 94 -13.41 6.86 -5.37
C ILE A 94 -12.16 7.51 -5.96
N ALA A 95 -11.05 7.38 -5.26
CA ALA A 95 -9.76 7.93 -5.68
C ALA A 95 -8.97 6.96 -6.59
N PRO A 96 -8.12 7.48 -7.50
CA PRO A 96 -7.21 6.67 -8.29
C PRO A 96 -6.26 5.85 -7.42
N LYS A 97 -5.91 4.64 -7.88
CA LYS A 97 -4.93 3.77 -7.20
C LYS A 97 -3.48 4.06 -7.60
N LEU A 98 -3.27 4.56 -8.81
CA LEU A 98 -1.96 4.99 -9.29
C LEU A 98 -1.75 6.46 -8.96
N VAL A 99 -0.68 6.75 -8.22
CA VAL A 99 -0.29 8.10 -7.79
C VAL A 99 1.04 8.46 -8.45
N PRO A 100 1.10 9.52 -9.27
CA PRO A 100 2.34 10.03 -9.85
C PRO A 100 3.33 10.53 -8.80
N PHE A 101 4.63 10.49 -9.12
CA PHE A 101 5.68 10.98 -8.23
C PHE A 101 5.48 12.43 -7.80
N GLU A 102 5.00 13.29 -8.72
CA GLU A 102 4.72 14.71 -8.42
C GLU A 102 3.84 14.91 -7.20
N ILE A 103 2.84 14.04 -7.01
CA ILE A 103 1.93 14.11 -5.85
C ILE A 103 2.67 13.69 -4.59
N TRP A 104 3.46 12.62 -4.62
CA TRP A 104 4.23 12.16 -3.47
C TRP A 104 5.36 13.11 -3.09
N GLU A 105 5.96 13.79 -4.07
CA GLU A 105 6.94 14.85 -3.80
C GLU A 105 6.29 16.01 -3.04
N LYS A 106 5.11 16.47 -3.47
CA LYS A 106 4.36 17.54 -2.82
C LYS A 106 3.89 17.17 -1.41
N THR A 107 3.50 15.93 -1.20
CA THR A 107 3.01 15.43 0.10
C THR A 107 4.13 14.94 1.01
N GLY A 108 5.38 14.91 0.56
CA GLY A 108 6.54 14.48 1.34
C GLY A 108 6.65 12.97 1.58
N HIS A 109 5.81 12.16 0.97
CA HIS A 109 5.80 10.70 1.18
C HIS A 109 7.05 9.97 0.65
N LEU A 110 7.83 10.61 -0.23
CA LEU A 110 9.12 10.07 -0.69
C LEU A 110 10.26 10.27 0.33
N SER A 111 9.98 10.71 1.54
CA SER A 111 11.00 10.90 2.59
C SER A 111 10.88 9.92 3.77
N GLY A 112 10.35 8.71 3.52
CA GLY A 112 10.24 7.69 4.57
C GLY A 112 9.31 6.52 4.24
N SER A 113 8.49 6.63 3.22
CA SER A 113 7.53 5.57 2.83
C SER A 113 7.92 4.83 1.55
N GLU A 114 9.09 5.08 0.99
CA GLU A 114 9.57 4.48 -0.27
C GLU A 114 9.52 2.94 -0.27
N PRO A 115 9.87 2.24 0.81
CA PRO A 115 9.82 0.78 0.83
C PRO A 115 8.40 0.20 0.81
N GLU A 116 7.38 1.01 1.08
CA GLU A 116 5.97 0.58 1.11
C GLU A 116 5.28 0.74 -0.23
N ILE A 117 5.92 1.44 -1.18
CA ILE A 117 5.34 1.79 -2.46
C ILE A 117 5.63 0.70 -3.50
N TYR A 118 4.58 0.16 -4.11
CA TYR A 118 4.71 -0.65 -5.33
C TYR A 118 4.83 0.27 -6.53
N TYR A 119 6.03 0.45 -7.04
CA TYR A 119 6.30 1.31 -8.19
C TYR A 119 5.73 0.71 -9.47
N VAL A 120 5.16 1.57 -10.30
CA VAL A 120 4.48 1.18 -11.54
C VAL A 120 5.25 1.70 -12.76
N SER A 121 5.73 0.75 -13.54
CA SER A 121 6.42 0.99 -14.81
C SER A 121 5.49 0.62 -15.97
N PRO A 122 5.09 1.57 -16.83
CA PRO A 122 4.29 1.25 -18.01
C PRO A 122 5.14 0.61 -19.10
N PRO A 123 4.52 -0.13 -20.04
CA PRO A 123 5.23 -0.64 -21.21
C PRO A 123 5.73 0.49 -22.11
N VAL A 124 6.85 0.28 -22.80
CA VAL A 124 7.38 1.23 -23.80
C VAL A 124 6.42 1.39 -24.98
N SER A 125 5.74 0.33 -25.36
CA SER A 125 4.74 0.30 -26.42
C SER A 125 3.67 -0.76 -26.12
N ARG A 126 2.44 -0.49 -26.59
CA ARG A 126 1.34 -1.48 -26.61
C ARG A 126 1.25 -2.24 -27.92
N ASP A 127 2.14 -1.95 -28.86
CA ASP A 127 2.23 -2.69 -30.13
C ASP A 127 2.75 -4.11 -29.84
N ILE A 128 2.01 -5.10 -30.31
CA ILE A 128 2.32 -6.51 -30.10
C ILE A 128 3.67 -6.91 -30.67
N SER A 129 4.10 -6.27 -31.78
CA SER A 129 5.39 -6.55 -32.41
C SER A 129 6.58 -6.33 -31.50
N VAL A 130 6.50 -5.36 -30.59
CA VAL A 130 7.52 -5.09 -29.56
C VAL A 130 7.63 -6.22 -28.55
N TRP A 131 6.58 -7.03 -28.41
CA TRP A 131 6.46 -8.08 -27.41
C TRP A 131 6.64 -9.50 -27.98
N GLU A 132 6.81 -9.65 -29.31
CA GLU A 132 6.89 -10.97 -29.96
C GLU A 132 7.94 -11.88 -29.33
N GLU A 133 9.16 -11.39 -29.06
CA GLU A 133 10.22 -12.15 -28.41
C GLU A 133 9.77 -12.69 -27.03
N VAL A 134 9.14 -11.84 -26.21
CA VAL A 134 8.66 -12.24 -24.88
C VAL A 134 7.56 -13.28 -24.98
N ILE A 135 6.65 -13.11 -25.96
CA ILE A 135 5.54 -14.03 -26.21
C ILE A 135 6.05 -15.38 -26.67
N ASP A 136 7.01 -15.40 -27.59
CA ASP A 136 7.54 -16.65 -28.15
C ASP A 136 8.38 -17.40 -27.12
N LEU A 137 9.20 -16.71 -26.34
CA LEU A 137 9.89 -17.30 -25.21
C LEU A 137 8.92 -17.94 -24.21
N TYR A 138 7.81 -17.28 -23.90
CA TYR A 138 6.79 -17.88 -23.04
C TYR A 138 6.10 -19.10 -23.69
N LYS A 139 5.79 -19.05 -24.99
CA LYS A 139 5.19 -20.20 -25.71
C LYS A 139 6.09 -21.42 -25.64
N ILE A 140 7.42 -21.24 -25.78
CA ILE A 140 8.41 -22.32 -25.80
C ILE A 140 8.67 -22.84 -24.38
N THR A 141 8.94 -21.95 -23.44
CA THR A 141 9.45 -22.31 -22.10
C THR A 141 8.36 -22.49 -21.05
N LYS A 142 7.16 -21.93 -21.28
CA LYS A 142 6.06 -21.81 -20.29
C LYS A 142 6.46 -21.07 -19.02
N LYS A 143 7.50 -20.24 -19.08
CA LYS A 143 8.02 -19.45 -17.95
C LYS A 143 8.03 -17.97 -18.31
N ALA A 144 7.76 -17.11 -17.30
CA ALA A 144 7.91 -15.67 -17.46
C ALA A 144 9.41 -15.29 -17.49
N HIS A 145 9.83 -14.63 -18.56
CA HIS A 145 11.17 -14.08 -18.71
C HIS A 145 11.17 -12.63 -18.22
N VAL A 146 11.33 -12.44 -16.91
CA VAL A 146 11.20 -11.15 -16.23
C VAL A 146 12.23 -10.11 -16.72
N ASP A 147 13.44 -10.53 -17.04
CA ASP A 147 14.48 -9.73 -17.65
C ASP A 147 14.04 -9.15 -19.00
N LYS A 148 13.46 -9.98 -19.87
CA LYS A 148 12.93 -9.58 -21.17
C LYS A 148 11.70 -8.67 -21.04
N ILE A 149 10.85 -8.92 -20.07
CA ILE A 149 9.72 -8.02 -19.75
C ILE A 149 10.26 -6.64 -19.33
N ARG A 150 11.27 -6.61 -18.44
CA ARG A 150 11.88 -5.37 -17.94
C ARG A 150 12.46 -4.51 -19.06
N GLU A 151 13.12 -5.12 -20.06
CA GLU A 151 13.66 -4.43 -21.23
C GLU A 151 12.57 -3.68 -22.05
N ARG A 152 11.30 -4.05 -21.90
CA ARG A 152 10.14 -3.45 -22.60
C ARG A 152 9.32 -2.52 -21.69
N MET A 153 9.82 -2.23 -20.49
CA MET A 153 9.18 -1.30 -19.56
C MET A 153 9.89 0.05 -19.57
N ARG A 154 9.15 1.13 -19.36
CA ARG A 154 9.70 2.46 -19.09
C ARG A 154 10.14 2.55 -17.62
N ASP A 155 10.82 3.63 -17.30
CA ASP A 155 11.05 4.00 -15.91
C ASP A 155 9.72 4.15 -15.17
N PRO A 156 9.70 3.91 -13.86
CA PRO A 156 8.51 4.11 -13.04
C PRO A 156 7.97 5.54 -13.16
N ILE A 157 6.67 5.67 -13.30
CA ILE A 157 5.97 6.96 -13.39
C ILE A 157 5.30 7.38 -12.08
N GLY A 158 5.28 6.50 -11.11
CA GLY A 158 4.61 6.61 -9.84
C GLY A 158 4.48 5.23 -9.22
N GLY A 159 3.50 5.03 -8.35
CA GLY A 159 3.24 3.73 -7.76
C GLY A 159 1.81 3.56 -7.29
N MET A 160 1.52 2.36 -6.86
CA MET A 160 0.24 2.05 -6.24
C MET A 160 0.16 2.68 -4.86
N THR A 161 -0.94 3.35 -4.58
CA THR A 161 -1.15 3.95 -3.27
C THR A 161 -1.38 2.87 -2.21
N TYR A 162 -0.63 2.97 -1.12
CA TYR A 162 -0.86 2.19 0.10
C TYR A 162 -1.87 2.87 1.02
N ALA A 163 -2.04 4.21 0.87
CA ALA A 163 -3.05 5.02 1.55
C ALA A 163 -3.68 6.00 0.56
N GLN A 164 -4.95 6.37 0.77
CA GLN A 164 -5.68 7.23 -0.18
C GLN A 164 -5.46 8.73 0.05
N CYS A 165 -4.74 9.14 1.10
CA CYS A 165 -4.52 10.55 1.43
C CYS A 165 -3.84 11.36 0.31
N PRO A 166 -2.74 10.89 -0.33
CA PRO A 166 -2.06 11.69 -1.35
C PRO A 166 -2.96 12.10 -2.53
N PRO A 167 -3.72 11.20 -3.19
CA PRO A 167 -4.62 11.61 -4.26
C PRO A 167 -5.79 12.46 -3.78
N MET A 168 -6.23 12.31 -2.53
CA MET A 168 -7.29 13.16 -1.96
C MET A 168 -6.79 14.60 -1.76
N TYR A 169 -5.59 14.80 -1.21
CA TYR A 169 -4.99 16.15 -1.08
C TYR A 169 -4.75 16.85 -2.43
N TRP A 170 -4.58 16.07 -3.49
CA TRP A 170 -4.46 16.66 -4.83
C TRP A 170 -5.83 17.07 -5.39
N ALA A 171 -6.90 16.37 -5.04
CA ALA A 171 -8.25 16.61 -5.57
C ALA A 171 -8.98 17.77 -4.90
N PHE A 172 -8.60 18.14 -3.66
CA PHE A 172 -9.24 19.17 -2.84
C PHE A 172 -8.24 20.22 -2.35
#